data_e26965827d4d3b357b0dc4a9aaf29f30
#
_entry.id   e26965827d4d3b357b0dc4a9aaf29f30
#
_cell.length_a   1.000
_cell.length_b   1.000
_cell.length_c   1.000
_cell.angle_alpha   90.00
_cell.angle_beta   90.00
_cell.angle_gamma   90.00
#
_symmetry.space_group_name_H-M   'P 1'
#
loop_
_entity.id
_entity.type
_entity.pdbx_description
1 polymer ?
#
loop_
_entity_poly.entity_id
_entity_poly.type
_entity_poly.pdbx_seq_one_letter_code
_entity_poly.pdbx_strand_id
1 'polypeptide(L)'
;DKHVLICSPQHMRAKGYEFHNGHNSLYFTGDYDSEKHTFEKDAPVSLDYGLDFYAPQTTLLPDGRRVMIAWMKSWDSCVIKEKQRWQGMMTLPRELEYRDGKVWQKPVREIENYRKNRCCYENVKVGESLSLEGVRGRMIDLTVELQNADGIMDGSRNSGNPNQEALDVYNEFRIELARNEEYTTVFTYD
;
A
#
# COMPACT_ATOMS: atom_id res chain seq x y z
N ASP A 1 20.09 19.39 2.01
CA ASP A 1 19.36 18.40 1.19
C ASP A 1 19.49 17.04 1.87
N LYS A 2 18.37 16.30 2.01
CA LYS A 2 18.40 14.96 2.57
C LYS A 2 18.64 13.92 1.47
N HIS A 3 19.33 12.87 1.85
CA HIS A 3 19.55 11.71 0.98
C HIS A 3 18.65 10.55 1.42
N VAL A 4 18.29 9.71 0.47
CA VAL A 4 17.50 8.50 0.72
C VAL A 4 18.31 7.29 0.28
N LEU A 5 18.57 6.39 1.21
CA LEU A 5 19.19 5.11 0.96
C LEU A 5 18.11 4.03 0.96
N ILE A 6 17.93 3.34 -0.17
CA ILE A 6 17.03 2.20 -0.31
C ILE A 6 17.84 0.93 -0.28
N CYS A 7 17.42 -0.06 0.50
CA CYS A 7 18.07 -1.36 0.55
C CYS A 7 17.08 -2.49 0.85
N SER A 8 17.52 -3.72 0.59
CA SER A 8 16.73 -4.93 0.77
C SER A 8 17.46 -5.90 1.72
N PRO A 9 17.36 -5.68 3.04
CA PRO A 9 18.00 -6.56 4.01
C PRO A 9 17.29 -7.91 4.09
N GLN A 10 18.04 -8.91 4.54
CA GLN A 10 17.57 -10.27 4.75
C GLN A 10 17.49 -10.59 6.24
N HIS A 11 16.64 -11.53 6.59
CA HIS A 11 16.50 -12.07 7.96
C HIS A 11 16.16 -11.00 9.01
N MET A 12 15.36 -10.01 8.64
CA MET A 12 14.87 -9.03 9.59
C MET A 12 13.84 -9.65 10.55
N ARG A 13 13.73 -9.06 11.72
CA ARG A 13 12.68 -9.39 12.69
C ARG A 13 11.58 -8.34 12.62
N ALA A 14 10.33 -8.78 12.65
CA ALA A 14 9.18 -7.90 12.72
C ALA A 14 9.22 -7.00 13.96
N LYS A 15 8.77 -5.76 13.79
CA LYS A 15 8.62 -4.77 14.86
C LYS A 15 7.31 -4.01 14.67
N GLY A 16 6.31 -4.30 15.49
CA GLY A 16 4.97 -3.76 15.28
C GLY A 16 4.43 -4.20 13.92
N TYR A 17 4.04 -3.27 13.08
CA TYR A 17 3.61 -3.51 11.70
C TYR A 17 4.74 -3.45 10.66
N GLU A 18 5.97 -3.17 11.12
CA GLU A 18 7.13 -3.04 10.25
C GLU A 18 7.87 -4.38 10.10
N PHE A 19 8.45 -4.60 8.94
CA PHE A 19 9.43 -5.67 8.67
C PHE A 19 8.89 -7.09 8.86
N HIS A 20 7.62 -7.33 8.55
CA HIS A 20 7.00 -8.64 8.73
C HIS A 20 7.58 -9.75 7.85
N ASN A 21 8.11 -9.38 6.68
CA ASN A 21 8.79 -10.32 5.80
C ASN A 21 10.24 -10.44 6.24
N GLY A 22 10.78 -11.61 6.43
CA GLY A 22 12.21 -11.80 6.74
C GLY A 22 13.13 -11.12 5.72
N HIS A 23 12.70 -11.05 4.45
CA HIS A 23 13.34 -10.34 3.34
C HIS A 23 12.54 -9.10 2.99
N ASN A 24 12.98 -7.95 3.49
CA ASN A 24 12.28 -6.68 3.35
C ASN A 24 12.89 -5.77 2.30
N SER A 25 12.17 -4.71 1.97
CA SER A 25 12.69 -3.53 1.33
C SER A 25 12.36 -2.32 2.19
N LEU A 26 13.36 -1.52 2.48
CA LEU A 26 13.23 -0.37 3.36
C LEU A 26 14.07 0.80 2.87
N TYR A 27 13.84 1.95 3.46
CA TYR A 27 14.65 3.13 3.22
C TYR A 27 15.10 3.78 4.54
N PHE A 28 16.18 4.50 4.43
CA PHE A 28 16.67 5.45 5.44
C PHE A 28 16.69 6.83 4.81
N THR A 29 16.34 7.83 5.58
CA THR A 29 16.68 9.23 5.29
C THR A 29 17.92 9.61 6.07
N GLY A 30 18.63 10.64 5.63
CA GLY A 30 19.81 11.08 6.33
C GLY A 30 20.67 12.07 5.57
N ASP A 31 21.81 12.36 6.14
CA ASP A 31 22.79 13.29 5.60
C ASP A 31 24.03 12.52 5.11
N TYR A 32 24.36 12.69 3.84
CA TYR A 32 25.53 12.08 3.24
C TYR A 32 26.69 13.07 3.13
N ASP A 33 27.81 12.73 3.74
CA ASP A 33 29.07 13.45 3.61
C ASP A 33 29.88 12.81 2.46
N SER A 34 30.00 13.52 1.35
CA SER A 34 30.69 13.04 0.15
C SER A 34 32.23 13.03 0.30
N GLU A 35 32.79 13.79 1.23
CA GLU A 35 34.25 13.82 1.46
C GLU A 35 34.67 12.62 2.32
N LYS A 36 33.88 12.30 3.35
CA LYS A 36 34.14 11.20 4.28
C LYS A 36 33.50 9.89 3.85
N HIS A 37 32.65 9.90 2.83
CA HIS A 37 31.84 8.77 2.42
C HIS A 37 31.02 8.15 3.58
N THR A 38 30.46 9.01 4.44
CA THR A 38 29.65 8.59 5.57
C THR A 38 28.20 8.99 5.39
N PHE A 39 27.29 8.19 5.94
CA PHE A 39 25.87 8.45 5.91
C PHE A 39 25.29 8.40 7.32
N GLU A 40 24.91 9.56 7.85
CA GLU A 40 24.21 9.69 9.12
C GLU A 40 22.72 9.47 8.85
N LYS A 41 22.24 8.29 9.20
CA LYS A 41 20.91 7.82 8.87
C LYS A 41 19.94 7.90 10.02
N ASP A 42 18.68 8.22 9.71
CA ASP A 42 17.54 8.08 10.59
C ASP A 42 17.14 6.58 10.79
N ALA A 43 16.08 6.33 11.52
CA ALA A 43 15.55 4.99 11.68
C ALA A 43 15.06 4.41 10.34
N PRO A 44 15.14 3.08 10.13
CA PRO A 44 14.61 2.45 8.94
C PRO A 44 13.08 2.52 8.89
N VAL A 45 12.55 2.69 7.68
CA VAL A 45 11.10 2.70 7.40
C VAL A 45 10.82 1.68 6.31
N SER A 46 9.76 0.89 6.45
CA SER A 46 9.33 -0.04 5.40
C SER A 46 8.99 0.72 4.12
N LEU A 47 9.49 0.24 3.01
CA LEU A 47 9.19 0.81 1.69
C LEU A 47 7.87 0.29 1.14
N ASP A 48 7.49 -0.92 1.53
CA ASP A 48 6.23 -1.57 1.19
C ASP A 48 5.81 -2.53 2.32
N TYR A 49 4.52 -2.67 2.55
CA TYR A 49 3.96 -3.54 3.59
C TYR A 49 3.44 -4.88 3.04
N GLY A 50 3.50 -5.07 1.72
CA GLY A 50 3.11 -6.31 1.07
C GLY A 50 4.12 -7.44 1.27
N LEU A 51 3.67 -8.68 1.12
CA LEU A 51 4.52 -9.87 1.26
C LEU A 51 5.58 -9.97 0.16
N ASP A 52 5.27 -9.49 -1.02
CA ASP A 52 6.06 -9.68 -2.23
C ASP A 52 6.54 -8.34 -2.80
N PHE A 53 7.53 -7.75 -2.14
CA PHE A 53 8.19 -6.54 -2.61
C PHE A 53 9.68 -6.59 -2.24
N TYR A 54 10.55 -6.81 -3.24
CA TYR A 54 11.97 -7.00 -2.99
C TYR A 54 12.87 -6.38 -4.06
N ALA A 55 14.09 -6.02 -3.66
CA ALA A 55 15.15 -5.51 -4.52
C ALA A 55 14.71 -4.32 -5.42
N PRO A 56 14.11 -3.27 -4.88
CA PRO A 56 13.69 -2.11 -5.67
C PRO A 56 14.88 -1.43 -6.33
N GLN A 57 14.67 -1.01 -7.58
CA GLN A 57 15.61 -0.19 -8.32
C GLN A 57 14.96 1.13 -8.71
N THR A 58 15.73 2.20 -8.68
CA THR A 58 15.21 3.53 -9.04
C THR A 58 16.00 4.15 -10.18
N THR A 59 15.32 4.93 -10.99
CA THR A 59 15.93 5.75 -12.04
C THR A 59 15.36 7.15 -12.05
N LEU A 60 16.19 8.12 -12.43
CA LEU A 60 15.75 9.49 -12.69
C LEU A 60 15.37 9.60 -14.16
N LEU A 61 14.12 9.97 -14.43
CA LEU A 61 13.63 10.20 -15.77
C LEU A 61 14.08 11.58 -16.31
N PRO A 62 14.09 11.78 -17.64
CA PRO A 62 14.46 13.07 -18.25
C PRO A 62 13.57 14.24 -17.81
N ASP A 63 12.34 13.98 -17.36
CA ASP A 63 11.40 14.98 -16.86
C ASP A 63 11.58 15.31 -15.36
N GLY A 64 12.62 14.75 -14.72
CA GLY A 64 12.98 15.00 -13.34
C GLY A 64 12.27 14.09 -12.32
N ARG A 65 11.35 13.22 -12.74
CA ARG A 65 10.73 12.25 -11.86
C ARG A 65 11.69 11.13 -11.49
N ARG A 66 11.71 10.71 -10.22
CA ARG A 66 12.37 9.48 -9.82
C ARG A 66 11.34 8.36 -9.80
N VAL A 67 11.61 7.31 -10.55
CA VAL A 67 10.71 6.17 -10.68
C VAL A 67 11.37 4.93 -10.12
N MET A 68 10.59 4.13 -9.43
CA MET A 68 11.00 2.87 -8.82
C MET A 68 10.21 1.70 -9.41
N ILE A 69 10.88 0.57 -9.57
CA ILE A 69 10.27 -0.73 -9.86
C ILE A 69 10.92 -1.77 -8.96
N ALA A 70 10.15 -2.75 -8.50
CA ALA A 70 10.63 -3.81 -7.63
C ALA A 70 10.18 -5.17 -8.11
N TRP A 71 10.84 -6.21 -7.64
CA TRP A 71 10.42 -7.58 -7.84
C TRP A 71 9.22 -7.89 -6.94
N MET A 72 8.10 -8.27 -7.54
CA MET A 72 6.87 -8.68 -6.86
C MET A 72 6.94 -10.14 -6.47
N LYS A 73 7.93 -10.44 -5.68
CA LYS A 73 8.19 -11.72 -5.02
C LYS A 73 9.24 -11.48 -3.94
N SER A 74 9.27 -12.31 -2.92
CA SER A 74 10.40 -12.40 -2.01
C SER A 74 10.99 -13.81 -2.02
N TRP A 75 12.15 -14.00 -1.42
CA TRP A 75 12.79 -15.30 -1.31
C TRP A 75 11.95 -16.31 -0.50
N ASP A 76 11.14 -15.80 0.43
CA ASP A 76 10.28 -16.62 1.28
C ASP A 76 8.92 -16.94 0.63
N SER A 77 8.62 -16.36 -0.51
CA SER A 77 7.38 -16.60 -1.22
C SER A 77 7.37 -17.96 -1.90
N CYS A 78 6.55 -18.86 -1.40
CA CYS A 78 6.45 -20.25 -1.85
C CYS A 78 5.30 -20.52 -2.81
N VAL A 79 4.60 -19.50 -3.30
CA VAL A 79 3.45 -19.69 -4.19
C VAL A 79 3.92 -20.09 -5.59
N ILE A 80 4.19 -21.37 -5.79
CA ILE A 80 4.52 -21.96 -7.09
C ILE A 80 3.30 -22.78 -7.51
N LYS A 81 2.65 -22.38 -8.60
CA LYS A 81 1.63 -23.21 -9.24
C LYS A 81 2.29 -24.04 -10.34
N GLU A 82 2.13 -25.35 -10.29
CA GLU A 82 2.79 -26.33 -11.18
C GLU A 82 2.63 -26.07 -12.68
N LYS A 83 1.61 -25.29 -13.08
CA LYS A 83 1.32 -24.98 -14.49
C LYS A 83 1.76 -23.59 -14.95
N GLN A 84 2.50 -22.84 -14.14
CA GLN A 84 2.98 -21.54 -14.56
C GLN A 84 4.26 -21.65 -15.40
N ARG A 85 4.29 -20.92 -16.52
CA ARG A 85 5.47 -20.85 -17.40
C ARG A 85 6.52 -19.83 -16.95
N TRP A 86 6.20 -19.00 -15.99
CA TRP A 86 7.06 -17.96 -15.39
C TRP A 86 6.88 -17.91 -13.89
N GLN A 87 7.81 -17.31 -13.20
CA GLN A 87 7.80 -17.16 -11.77
C GLN A 87 8.13 -15.71 -11.38
N GLY A 88 7.28 -15.14 -10.54
CA GLY A 88 7.40 -13.73 -10.13
C GLY A 88 6.93 -12.76 -11.21
N MET A 89 6.86 -11.51 -10.85
CA MET A 89 6.55 -10.38 -11.71
C MET A 89 7.18 -9.11 -11.16
N MET A 90 7.18 -8.05 -11.92
CA MET A 90 7.59 -6.73 -11.45
C MET A 90 6.36 -5.96 -10.95
N THR A 91 6.58 -5.04 -10.02
CA THR A 91 5.55 -4.10 -9.59
C THR A 91 5.17 -3.15 -10.72
N LEU A 92 4.02 -2.51 -10.60
CA LEU A 92 3.80 -1.26 -11.34
C LEU A 92 4.91 -0.28 -10.99
N PRO A 93 5.44 0.46 -11.98
CA PRO A 93 6.38 1.54 -11.69
C PRO A 93 5.73 2.59 -10.79
N ARG A 94 6.48 3.11 -9.84
CA ARG A 94 6.03 4.09 -8.86
C ARG A 94 6.87 5.36 -8.94
N GLU A 95 6.23 6.51 -9.02
CA GLU A 95 6.90 7.80 -8.81
C GLU A 95 7.21 7.97 -7.33
N LEU A 96 8.42 8.40 -7.02
CA LEU A 96 8.88 8.69 -5.66
C LEU A 96 8.98 10.19 -5.45
N GLU A 97 8.50 10.64 -4.32
CA GLU A 97 8.61 12.01 -3.86
C GLU A 97 9.08 12.02 -2.40
N TYR A 98 10.13 12.79 -2.11
CA TYR A 98 10.51 13.03 -0.72
C TYR A 98 9.84 14.31 -0.24
N ARG A 99 8.94 14.18 0.74
CA ARG A 99 8.18 15.29 1.31
C ARG A 99 7.89 15.02 2.79
N ASP A 100 7.96 16.04 3.61
CA ASP A 100 7.64 15.99 5.04
C ASP A 100 8.41 14.88 5.80
N GLY A 101 9.68 14.67 5.43
CA GLY A 101 10.54 13.66 6.06
C GLY A 101 10.27 12.22 5.63
N LYS A 102 9.41 12.00 4.63
CA LYS A 102 8.98 10.66 4.17
C LYS A 102 9.12 10.51 2.66
N VAL A 103 9.29 9.25 2.24
CA VAL A 103 9.22 8.87 0.83
C VAL A 103 7.77 8.51 0.51
N TRP A 104 7.14 9.35 -0.30
CA TRP A 104 5.81 9.12 -0.85
C TRP A 104 5.91 8.37 -2.16
N GLN A 105 4.94 7.51 -2.41
CA GLN A 105 4.89 6.66 -3.59
C GLN A 105 3.50 6.73 -4.22
N LYS A 106 3.46 6.80 -5.53
CA LYS A 106 2.22 6.68 -6.32
C LYS A 106 2.52 5.95 -7.62
N PRO A 107 1.56 5.22 -8.21
CA PRO A 107 1.73 4.67 -9.55
C PRO A 107 2.13 5.77 -10.53
N VAL A 108 2.97 5.43 -11.52
CA VAL A 108 3.33 6.39 -12.56
C VAL A 108 2.08 6.88 -13.29
N ARG A 109 2.04 8.17 -13.60
CA ARG A 109 0.87 8.81 -14.23
C ARG A 109 0.48 8.22 -15.58
N GLU A 110 1.40 7.58 -16.27
CA GLU A 110 1.17 6.92 -17.54
C GLU A 110 0.18 5.74 -17.45
N ILE A 111 -0.04 5.19 -16.25
CA ILE A 111 -1.07 4.17 -15.98
C ILE A 111 -2.46 4.70 -16.33
N GLU A 112 -2.70 5.99 -16.18
CA GLU A 112 -3.99 6.61 -16.49
C GLU A 112 -4.38 6.44 -17.96
N ASN A 113 -3.41 6.35 -18.87
CA ASN A 113 -3.65 6.12 -20.30
C ASN A 113 -4.26 4.74 -20.60
N TYR A 114 -4.17 3.80 -19.65
CA TYR A 114 -4.72 2.45 -19.77
C TYR A 114 -6.10 2.30 -19.16
N ARG A 115 -6.60 3.34 -18.45
CA ARG A 115 -7.94 3.31 -17.85
C ARG A 115 -9.00 3.26 -18.93
N LYS A 116 -9.95 2.32 -18.79
CA LYS A 116 -11.07 2.10 -19.69
C LYS A 116 -12.31 1.76 -18.86
N ASN A 117 -13.48 1.86 -19.49
CA ASN A 117 -14.75 1.43 -18.89
C ASN A 117 -15.02 2.09 -17.52
N ARG A 118 -14.90 3.40 -17.45
CA ARG A 118 -15.16 4.14 -16.22
C ARG A 118 -16.59 3.92 -15.75
N CYS A 119 -16.74 3.48 -14.50
CA CYS A 119 -17.99 3.49 -13.76
C CYS A 119 -17.88 4.54 -12.65
N CYS A 120 -18.97 5.23 -12.34
CA CYS A 120 -19.01 6.23 -11.29
C CYS A 120 -20.32 6.07 -10.51
N TYR A 121 -20.21 6.06 -9.19
CA TYR A 121 -21.31 6.02 -8.25
C TYR A 121 -21.16 7.22 -7.33
N GLU A 122 -22.06 8.17 -7.39
CA GLU A 122 -21.99 9.41 -6.61
C GLU A 122 -23.19 9.53 -5.68
N ASN A 123 -22.96 9.95 -4.46
CA ASN A 123 -23.99 10.17 -3.45
C ASN A 123 -24.87 8.95 -3.17
N VAL A 124 -24.29 7.77 -3.27
CA VAL A 124 -25.00 6.51 -3.03
C VAL A 124 -24.96 6.19 -1.55
N LYS A 125 -26.15 6.03 -0.95
CA LYS A 125 -26.26 5.56 0.42
C LYS A 125 -26.06 4.04 0.44
N VAL A 126 -25.02 3.59 1.13
CA VAL A 126 -24.77 2.18 1.38
C VAL A 126 -25.52 1.76 2.64
N GLY A 127 -26.43 0.78 2.50
CA GLY A 127 -27.06 0.11 3.62
C GLY A 127 -26.20 -1.09 4.08
N GLU A 128 -26.77 -2.28 4.05
CA GLU A 128 -26.03 -3.49 4.40
C GLU A 128 -24.96 -3.86 3.35
N SER A 129 -25.28 -3.67 2.07
CA SER A 129 -24.34 -3.90 0.97
C SER A 129 -24.73 -3.14 -0.29
N LEU A 130 -23.74 -2.92 -1.16
CA LEU A 130 -23.92 -2.34 -2.49
C LEU A 130 -23.11 -3.15 -3.49
N SER A 131 -23.76 -3.68 -4.52
CA SER A 131 -23.08 -4.30 -5.66
C SER A 131 -22.72 -3.21 -6.68
N LEU A 132 -21.45 -3.13 -7.05
CA LEU A 132 -20.96 -2.19 -8.07
C LEU A 132 -21.12 -2.83 -9.46
N GLU A 133 -22.32 -2.71 -10.04
CA GLU A 133 -22.60 -3.21 -11.37
C GLU A 133 -21.71 -2.53 -12.42
N GLY A 134 -21.20 -3.30 -13.38
CA GLY A 134 -20.30 -2.78 -14.42
C GLY A 134 -18.82 -2.75 -14.03
N VAL A 135 -18.48 -2.85 -12.74
CA VAL A 135 -17.08 -3.00 -12.31
C VAL A 135 -16.66 -4.46 -12.46
N ARG A 136 -15.96 -4.78 -13.54
CA ARG A 136 -15.56 -6.16 -13.88
C ARG A 136 -14.14 -6.18 -14.45
N GLY A 137 -13.37 -7.19 -14.09
CA GLY A 137 -12.07 -7.46 -14.68
C GLY A 137 -11.01 -7.88 -13.66
N ARG A 138 -9.85 -8.26 -14.17
CA ARG A 138 -8.68 -8.59 -13.34
C ARG A 138 -7.82 -7.39 -13.00
N MET A 139 -7.95 -6.31 -13.76
CA MET A 139 -7.22 -5.06 -13.57
C MET A 139 -8.25 -3.99 -13.26
N ILE A 140 -8.27 -3.54 -12.04
CA ILE A 140 -9.23 -2.57 -11.53
C ILE A 140 -8.44 -1.43 -10.87
N ASP A 141 -8.79 -0.21 -11.22
CA ASP A 141 -8.37 0.98 -10.53
C ASP A 141 -9.60 1.56 -9.82
N LEU A 142 -9.63 1.48 -8.51
CA LEU A 142 -10.80 1.81 -7.69
C LEU A 142 -10.43 2.95 -6.73
N THR A 143 -11.19 4.03 -6.81
CA THR A 143 -11.15 5.11 -5.82
C THR A 143 -12.49 5.12 -5.09
N VAL A 144 -12.45 5.11 -3.77
CA VAL A 144 -13.64 5.13 -2.92
C VAL A 144 -13.49 6.27 -1.93
N GLU A 145 -14.48 7.16 -1.92
CA GLU A 145 -14.64 8.19 -0.90
C GLU A 145 -15.87 7.83 -0.06
N LEU A 146 -15.67 7.76 1.24
CA LEU A 146 -16.73 7.43 2.19
C LEU A 146 -16.98 8.62 3.11
N GLN A 147 -18.24 8.88 3.34
CA GLN A 147 -18.67 9.86 4.32
C GLN A 147 -19.68 9.21 5.26
N ASN A 148 -19.46 9.36 6.56
CA ASN A 148 -20.45 8.93 7.53
C ASN A 148 -21.71 9.81 7.38
N ALA A 149 -22.87 9.18 7.20
CA ALA A 149 -24.13 9.86 6.99
C ALA A 149 -24.56 10.72 8.20
N ASP A 150 -24.13 10.33 9.39
CA ASP A 150 -24.56 10.99 10.64
C ASP A 150 -23.56 12.05 11.15
N GLY A 151 -22.52 12.33 10.40
CA GLY A 151 -21.55 13.39 10.71
C GLY A 151 -20.70 13.17 11.96
N ILE A 152 -20.79 12.01 12.59
CA ILE A 152 -20.03 11.67 13.80
C ILE A 152 -18.74 10.97 13.39
N MET A 153 -17.74 11.77 13.06
CA MET A 153 -16.35 11.37 13.12
C MET A 153 -15.80 11.84 14.47
N ASP A 154 -16.30 11.31 15.57
CA ASP A 154 -15.63 11.51 16.85
C ASP A 154 -14.89 10.24 17.24
N GLY A 155 -13.60 10.22 16.96
CA GLY A 155 -12.66 9.22 17.44
C GLY A 155 -12.31 9.38 18.92
N SER A 156 -13.14 10.04 19.71
CA SER A 156 -12.97 10.11 21.16
C SER A 156 -13.49 8.82 21.78
N ARG A 157 -12.60 7.87 21.97
CA ARG A 157 -12.81 6.81 22.98
C ARG A 157 -12.91 7.48 24.35
N ASN A 158 -14.11 7.86 24.74
CA ASN A 158 -14.40 8.24 26.12
C ASN A 158 -14.35 6.98 27.00
N SER A 159 -13.16 6.62 27.43
CA SER A 159 -12.92 5.67 28.52
C SER A 159 -13.38 6.32 29.83
N GLY A 160 -14.62 6.10 30.25
CA GLY A 160 -15.02 6.68 31.55
C GLY A 160 -16.33 6.25 32.18
N ASN A 161 -17.17 5.47 31.53
CA ASN A 161 -18.40 5.02 32.17
C ASN A 161 -18.65 3.51 31.93
N PRO A 162 -18.47 2.65 32.98
CA PRO A 162 -18.62 1.21 32.81
C PRO A 162 -20.07 0.72 32.70
N ASN A 163 -21.08 1.61 32.76
CA ASN A 163 -22.49 1.25 32.71
C ASN A 163 -23.22 1.80 31.47
N GLN A 164 -22.54 2.39 30.55
CA GLN A 164 -23.09 2.70 29.24
C GLN A 164 -22.75 1.52 28.36
N GLU A 165 -23.72 0.67 28.02
CA GLU A 165 -23.64 -0.22 26.88
C GLU A 165 -23.29 0.69 25.71
N ALA A 166 -22.02 0.75 25.40
CA ALA A 166 -21.54 1.39 24.22
C ALA A 166 -22.23 0.65 23.08
N LEU A 167 -23.17 1.30 22.43
CA LEU A 167 -23.47 1.00 21.05
C LEU A 167 -22.14 1.20 20.33
N ASP A 168 -21.37 0.12 20.29
CA ASP A 168 -20.21 0.01 19.41
C ASP A 168 -20.78 0.12 18.00
N VAL A 169 -20.96 1.35 17.54
CA VAL A 169 -21.21 1.63 16.14
C VAL A 169 -19.87 1.28 15.48
N TYR A 170 -19.71 0.01 15.13
CA TYR A 170 -18.61 -0.42 14.29
C TYR A 170 -18.79 0.25 12.95
N ASN A 171 -18.06 1.33 12.73
CA ASN A 171 -17.96 1.96 11.43
C ASN A 171 -16.98 1.14 10.57
N GLU A 172 -17.22 -0.16 10.47
CA GLU A 172 -16.44 -1.03 9.60
C GLU A 172 -16.96 -0.91 8.17
N PHE A 173 -16.06 -0.62 7.26
CA PHE A 173 -16.34 -0.64 5.84
C PHE A 173 -15.53 -1.76 5.17
N ARG A 174 -16.23 -2.56 4.35
CA ARG A 174 -15.61 -3.68 3.62
C ARG A 174 -15.77 -3.51 2.12
N ILE A 175 -14.69 -3.73 1.41
CA ILE A 175 -14.72 -3.92 -0.04
C ILE A 175 -14.39 -5.38 -0.33
N GLU A 176 -15.31 -6.10 -0.94
CA GLU A 176 -15.11 -7.48 -1.36
C GLU A 176 -14.82 -7.53 -2.86
N LEU A 177 -13.68 -8.12 -3.21
CA LEU A 177 -13.26 -8.32 -4.60
C LEU A 177 -13.02 -9.80 -4.89
N ALA A 178 -13.17 -10.18 -6.15
CA ALA A 178 -12.86 -11.51 -6.65
C ALA A 178 -13.55 -12.66 -5.87
N ARG A 179 -14.77 -12.40 -5.40
CA ARG A 179 -15.55 -13.36 -4.62
C ARG A 179 -16.05 -14.51 -5.48
N ASN A 180 -15.84 -15.74 -5.00
CA ASN A 180 -16.49 -16.95 -5.48
C ASN A 180 -16.90 -17.81 -4.26
N GLU A 181 -17.27 -19.08 -4.47
CA GLU A 181 -17.69 -19.98 -3.40
C GLU A 181 -16.57 -20.35 -2.42
N GLU A 182 -15.31 -20.28 -2.85
CA GLU A 182 -14.15 -20.71 -2.06
C GLU A 182 -13.28 -19.55 -1.58
N TYR A 183 -13.23 -18.45 -2.34
CA TYR A 183 -12.28 -17.34 -2.12
C TYR A 183 -12.97 -15.98 -2.21
N THR A 184 -12.50 -15.08 -1.39
CA THR A 184 -12.80 -13.65 -1.51
C THR A 184 -11.59 -12.84 -1.06
N THR A 185 -11.40 -11.68 -1.68
CA THR A 185 -10.43 -10.68 -1.19
C THR A 185 -11.21 -9.58 -0.51
N VAL A 186 -10.91 -9.32 0.73
CA VAL A 186 -11.60 -8.31 1.56
C VAL A 186 -10.61 -7.24 1.98
N PHE A 187 -10.96 -6.00 1.75
CA PHE A 187 -10.33 -4.84 2.37
C PHE A 187 -11.27 -4.34 3.46
N THR A 188 -10.79 -4.29 4.68
CA THR A 188 -11.53 -3.78 5.83
C THR A 188 -10.91 -2.47 6.28
N TYR A 189 -11.75 -1.51 6.59
CA TYR A 189 -11.38 -0.26 7.22
C TYR A 189 -12.21 -0.12 8.50
N ASP A 190 -11.53 0.05 9.64
CA ASP A 190 -12.09 0.22 10.99
C ASP A 190 -11.95 1.67 11.46
#